data_763044bb000039c9f944517c6cdeea9d
#
_entry.id   763044bb000039c9f944517c6cdeea9d
#
_cell.length_a   1.000
_cell.length_b   1.000
_cell.length_c   1.000
_cell.angle_alpha   90.00
_cell.angle_beta   90.00
_cell.angle_gamma   90.00
#
_symmetry.space_group_name_H-M   'P 1'
#
loop_
_entity.id
_entity.type
_entity.pdbx_description
1 polymer ?
#
loop_
_entity_poly.entity_id
_entity_poly.type
_entity_poly.pdbx_seq_one_letter_code
_entity_poly.pdbx_strand_id
1 'polypeptide(L)'
;MADLSNISLYNDGARYLLTCIDVFSKKAWAVPVRTKTSHEVANAFEQILLDGTPNMVQSNKGTEFLNSTLQSMLKRRRIKFYTSENEDLKVSVVERVNRTLKSKMYRYFTHKNTRRYVDALDDMLHSYNNMRHSSIGMAPTEVDVENEDLVRKHLYPPKPKSYEWKYAMGDKVRITMQKRPFRKGYLGD
;
A
#
# COMPACT_ATOMS: atom_id res chain seq x y z
N MET A 1 -1.31 4.20 7.34
CA MET A 1 -0.59 5.50 7.26
C MET A 1 0.87 5.31 7.66
N ALA A 2 1.80 6.00 6.99
CA ALA A 2 3.20 6.01 7.40
C ALA A 2 3.43 7.08 8.46
N ASP A 3 4.21 6.77 9.52
CA ASP A 3 4.61 7.73 10.55
C ASP A 3 5.88 8.46 10.12
N LEU A 4 5.85 9.80 10.18
CA LEU A 4 6.91 10.74 9.84
C LEU A 4 7.05 11.82 10.92
N SER A 5 6.58 11.54 12.15
CA SER A 5 6.53 12.53 13.25
C SER A 5 7.89 13.15 13.56
N ASN A 6 8.97 12.40 13.36
CA ASN A 6 10.35 12.84 13.62
C ASN A 6 10.85 13.96 12.68
N ILE A 7 10.16 14.20 11.57
CA ILE A 7 10.51 15.25 10.59
C ILE A 7 9.37 16.28 10.41
N SER A 8 8.36 16.24 11.24
CA SER A 8 7.16 17.08 11.10
C SER A 8 7.46 18.59 11.12
N LEU A 9 8.43 19.03 11.91
CA LEU A 9 8.85 20.43 12.00
C LEU A 9 9.33 21.02 10.66
N TYR A 10 9.88 20.18 9.80
CA TYR A 10 10.37 20.59 8.47
C TYR A 10 9.28 20.49 7.40
N ASN A 11 8.10 19.94 7.72
CA ASN A 11 7.06 19.55 6.78
C ASN A 11 5.68 20.11 7.17
N ASP A 12 5.63 21.38 7.53
CA ASP A 12 4.40 22.13 7.86
C ASP A 12 3.54 21.47 8.95
N GLY A 13 4.21 20.74 9.86
CA GLY A 13 3.57 19.99 10.94
C GLY A 13 2.99 18.63 10.50
N ALA A 14 3.18 18.20 9.26
CA ALA A 14 2.73 16.89 8.80
C ALA A 14 3.50 15.77 9.53
N ARG A 15 2.77 14.98 10.32
CA ARG A 15 3.29 13.87 11.12
C ARG A 15 3.09 12.53 10.44
N TYR A 16 2.12 12.44 9.55
CA TYR A 16 1.72 11.19 8.92
C TYR A 16 1.61 11.39 7.41
N LEU A 17 1.75 10.29 6.70
CA LEU A 17 1.47 10.23 5.27
C LEU A 17 0.34 9.22 5.05
N LEU A 18 -0.82 9.68 4.60
CA LEU A 18 -1.88 8.80 4.14
C LEU A 18 -1.49 8.29 2.76
N THR A 19 -1.33 6.99 2.61
CA THR A 19 -0.98 6.36 1.34
C THR A 19 -2.09 5.43 0.90
N CYS A 20 -2.44 5.50 -0.37
CA CYS A 20 -3.33 4.57 -1.04
C CYS A 20 -2.63 3.96 -2.25
N ILE A 21 -3.05 2.76 -2.63
CA ILE A 21 -2.58 2.09 -3.84
C ILE A 21 -3.75 1.34 -4.47
N ASP A 22 -3.89 1.47 -5.76
CA ASP A 22 -4.72 0.56 -6.52
C ASP A 22 -4.01 -0.79 -6.68
N VAL A 23 -4.67 -1.84 -6.22
CA VAL A 23 -4.07 -3.18 -6.16
C VAL A 23 -3.85 -3.75 -7.56
N PHE A 24 -4.62 -3.32 -8.55
CA PHE A 24 -4.51 -3.79 -9.93
C PHE A 24 -3.41 -3.04 -10.69
N SER A 25 -3.58 -1.75 -10.92
CA SER A 25 -2.63 -0.92 -11.67
C SER A 25 -1.34 -0.60 -10.91
N LYS A 26 -1.31 -0.80 -9.58
CA LYS A 26 -0.22 -0.36 -8.68
C LYS A 26 -0.04 1.15 -8.61
N LYS A 27 -0.98 1.94 -9.15
CA LYS A 27 -0.97 3.39 -9.03
C LYS A 27 -1.10 3.78 -7.56
N ALA A 28 -0.24 4.68 -7.12
CA ALA A 28 -0.16 5.10 -5.72
C ALA A 28 -0.47 6.58 -5.56
N TRP A 29 -1.08 6.92 -4.44
CA TRP A 29 -1.35 8.27 -3.97
C TRP A 29 -0.84 8.43 -2.55
N ALA A 30 -0.45 9.65 -2.21
CA ALA A 30 -0.05 9.97 -0.85
C ALA A 30 -0.38 11.42 -0.52
N VAL A 31 -0.95 11.64 0.66
CA VAL A 31 -1.33 12.96 1.16
C VAL A 31 -0.72 13.16 2.55
N PRO A 32 0.01 14.27 2.79
CA PRO A 32 0.53 14.60 4.11
C PRO A 32 -0.63 14.94 5.06
N VAL A 33 -0.56 14.46 6.31
CA VAL A 33 -1.59 14.66 7.33
C VAL A 33 -0.92 15.05 8.64
N ARG A 34 -1.45 16.04 9.34
CA ARG A 34 -0.89 16.51 10.61
C ARG A 34 -1.29 15.63 11.78
N THR A 35 -2.55 15.19 11.78
CA THR A 35 -3.13 14.38 12.85
C THR A 35 -3.86 13.15 12.28
N LYS A 36 -4.18 12.20 13.15
CA LYS A 36 -5.03 11.06 12.79
C LYS A 36 -6.51 11.30 13.13
N THR A 37 -6.93 12.55 13.21
CA THR A 37 -8.34 12.87 13.46
C THR A 37 -9.21 12.43 12.30
N SER A 38 -10.46 12.08 12.60
CA SER A 38 -11.42 11.59 11.62
C SER A 38 -11.62 12.55 10.45
N HIS A 39 -11.70 13.84 10.73
CA HIS A 39 -11.89 14.87 9.70
C HIS A 39 -10.68 15.01 8.78
N GLU A 40 -9.49 15.04 9.36
CA GLU A 40 -8.27 15.23 8.56
C GLU A 40 -7.99 14.02 7.67
N VAL A 41 -8.20 12.81 8.21
CA VAL A 41 -8.07 11.58 7.42
C VAL A 41 -9.13 11.51 6.32
N ALA A 42 -10.39 11.87 6.61
CA ALA A 42 -11.44 11.91 5.62
C ALA A 42 -11.16 12.94 4.51
N ASN A 43 -10.72 14.14 4.86
CA ASN A 43 -10.34 15.17 3.89
C ASN A 43 -9.17 14.74 3.00
N ALA A 44 -8.15 14.13 3.58
CA ALA A 44 -7.02 13.62 2.83
C ALA A 44 -7.45 12.48 1.88
N PHE A 45 -8.37 11.64 2.32
CA PHE A 45 -8.93 10.59 1.47
C PHE A 45 -9.79 11.15 0.35
N GLU A 46 -10.58 12.21 0.61
CA GLU A 46 -11.36 12.90 -0.43
C GLU A 46 -10.45 13.48 -1.53
N GLN A 47 -9.28 14.01 -1.18
CA GLN A 47 -8.31 14.49 -2.18
C GLN A 47 -7.85 13.33 -3.10
N ILE A 48 -7.61 12.16 -2.55
CA ILE A 48 -7.24 10.98 -3.34
C ILE A 48 -8.39 10.58 -4.27
N LEU A 49 -9.63 10.66 -3.81
CA LEU A 49 -10.82 10.31 -4.58
C LEU A 49 -11.14 11.29 -5.72
N LEU A 50 -10.45 12.43 -5.82
CA LEU A 50 -10.57 13.33 -6.99
C LEU A 50 -10.02 12.69 -8.27
N ASP A 51 -9.05 11.79 -8.15
CA ASP A 51 -8.45 11.07 -9.29
C ASP A 51 -9.25 9.81 -9.70
N GLY A 52 -10.30 9.48 -8.98
CA GLY A 52 -11.19 8.37 -9.27
C GLY A 52 -11.85 7.77 -8.04
N THR A 53 -13.00 7.16 -8.24
CA THR A 53 -13.77 6.53 -7.17
C THR A 53 -13.66 5.00 -7.28
N PRO A 54 -13.01 4.31 -6.34
CA PRO A 54 -12.92 2.87 -6.36
C PRO A 54 -14.25 2.22 -5.93
N ASN A 55 -14.49 0.99 -6.38
CA ASN A 55 -15.64 0.21 -5.91
C ASN A 55 -15.45 -0.26 -4.45
N MET A 56 -14.21 -0.52 -4.06
CA MET A 56 -13.88 -1.05 -2.74
C MET A 56 -12.58 -0.45 -2.21
N VAL A 57 -12.56 -0.22 -0.90
CA VAL A 57 -11.38 0.21 -0.15
C VAL A 57 -11.11 -0.77 0.98
N GLN A 58 -9.86 -1.14 1.10
CA GLN A 58 -9.36 -1.98 2.19
C GLN A 58 -8.38 -1.19 3.05
N SER A 59 -8.52 -1.32 4.36
CA SER A 59 -7.50 -0.82 5.31
C SER A 59 -7.13 -1.87 6.37
N ASN A 60 -6.14 -1.55 7.19
CA ASN A 60 -5.95 -2.23 8.46
C ASN A 60 -7.04 -1.81 9.46
N LYS A 61 -7.03 -2.44 10.66
CA LYS A 61 -7.98 -2.13 11.75
C LYS A 61 -7.63 -0.85 12.54
N GLY A 62 -6.90 0.09 11.92
CA GLY A 62 -6.59 1.38 12.56
C GLY A 62 -7.85 2.18 12.86
N THR A 63 -7.93 2.73 14.08
CA THR A 63 -9.09 3.53 14.53
C THR A 63 -9.32 4.77 13.66
N GLU A 64 -8.26 5.28 13.05
CA GLU A 64 -8.30 6.37 12.08
C GLU A 64 -9.11 6.05 10.82
N PHE A 65 -9.35 4.77 10.51
CA PHE A 65 -10.15 4.31 9.37
C PHE A 65 -11.54 3.81 9.77
N LEU A 66 -11.73 3.43 11.04
CA LEU A 66 -12.99 2.86 11.53
C LEU A 66 -13.96 3.92 12.08
N ASN A 67 -13.61 5.20 12.00
CA ASN A 67 -14.44 6.28 12.53
C ASN A 67 -15.67 6.55 11.65
N SER A 68 -16.72 7.09 12.25
CA SER A 68 -18.01 7.37 11.61
C SER A 68 -17.92 8.38 10.47
N THR A 69 -17.03 9.36 10.55
CA THR A 69 -16.85 10.42 9.53
C THR A 69 -16.39 9.81 8.20
N LEU A 70 -15.30 9.03 8.24
CA LEU A 70 -14.78 8.36 7.04
C LEU A 70 -15.78 7.34 6.51
N GLN A 71 -16.39 6.53 7.38
CA GLN A 71 -17.37 5.52 6.98
C GLN A 71 -18.61 6.15 6.32
N SER A 72 -19.11 7.27 6.85
CA SER A 72 -20.23 8.01 6.26
C SER A 72 -19.87 8.59 4.90
N MET A 73 -18.65 9.11 4.74
CA MET A 73 -18.15 9.62 3.46
C MET A 73 -18.07 8.50 2.41
N LEU A 74 -17.47 7.36 2.75
CA LEU A 74 -17.36 6.20 1.86
C LEU A 74 -18.76 5.68 1.46
N LYS A 75 -19.68 5.58 2.42
CA LYS A 75 -21.08 5.17 2.16
C LYS A 75 -21.80 6.10 1.21
N ARG A 76 -21.67 7.43 1.37
CA ARG A 76 -22.25 8.44 0.45
C ARG A 76 -21.73 8.26 -0.99
N ARG A 77 -20.46 7.92 -1.14
CA ARG A 77 -19.83 7.64 -2.45
C ARG A 77 -20.04 6.22 -2.96
N ARG A 78 -20.83 5.40 -2.24
CA ARG A 78 -21.12 3.98 -2.56
C ARG A 78 -19.86 3.11 -2.62
N ILE A 79 -18.82 3.47 -1.88
CA ILE A 79 -17.58 2.72 -1.77
C ILE A 79 -17.75 1.66 -0.70
N LYS A 80 -17.52 0.39 -1.03
CA LYS A 80 -17.49 -0.70 -0.05
C LYS A 80 -16.20 -0.62 0.74
N PHE A 81 -16.31 -0.70 2.08
CA PHE A 81 -15.16 -0.68 2.97
C PHE A 81 -15.05 -2.01 3.72
N TYR A 82 -13.85 -2.53 3.83
CA TYR A 82 -13.58 -3.70 4.65
C TYR A 82 -12.17 -3.64 5.26
N THR A 83 -12.02 -4.32 6.40
CA THR A 83 -10.72 -4.47 7.06
C THR A 83 -10.17 -5.86 6.82
N SER A 84 -8.85 -5.98 6.81
CA SER A 84 -8.21 -7.29 6.73
C SER A 84 -8.31 -8.02 8.05
N GLU A 85 -8.82 -9.25 8.03
CA GLU A 85 -8.76 -10.15 9.18
C GLU A 85 -7.37 -10.77 9.35
N ASN A 86 -6.64 -10.91 8.27
CA ASN A 86 -5.30 -11.49 8.25
C ASN A 86 -4.29 -10.35 8.03
N GLU A 87 -3.71 -9.85 9.12
CA GLU A 87 -2.81 -8.69 9.11
C GLU A 87 -1.55 -8.93 8.27
N ASP A 88 -1.07 -10.17 8.19
CA ASP A 88 0.21 -10.50 7.55
C ASP A 88 0.17 -10.48 6.00
N LEU A 89 -0.99 -10.68 5.37
CA LEU A 89 -1.04 -10.91 3.93
C LEU A 89 -1.48 -9.70 3.09
N LYS A 90 -2.23 -8.77 3.65
CA LYS A 90 -2.97 -7.76 2.86
C LYS A 90 -2.47 -6.32 3.00
N VAL A 91 -1.70 -6.03 4.04
CA VAL A 91 -1.07 -4.71 4.24
C VAL A 91 0.24 -4.61 3.46
N SER A 92 0.77 -5.74 3.01
CA SER A 92 2.09 -5.83 2.36
C SER A 92 2.25 -4.95 1.11
N VAL A 93 1.17 -4.71 0.37
CA VAL A 93 1.23 -3.91 -0.87
C VAL A 93 1.44 -2.42 -0.54
N VAL A 94 0.62 -1.86 0.36
CA VAL A 94 0.77 -0.45 0.77
C VAL A 94 2.05 -0.23 1.60
N GLU A 95 2.47 -1.23 2.38
CA GLU A 95 3.75 -1.15 3.11
C GLU A 95 4.96 -1.09 2.16
N ARG A 96 4.90 -1.79 1.04
CA ARG A 96 5.92 -1.72 0.00
C ARG A 96 5.99 -0.34 -0.62
N VAL A 97 4.83 0.28 -0.91
CA VAL A 97 4.77 1.68 -1.38
C VAL A 97 5.37 2.62 -0.34
N ASN A 98 4.97 2.49 0.93
CA ASN A 98 5.52 3.30 2.02
C ASN A 98 7.03 3.18 2.13
N ARG A 99 7.57 1.97 2.00
CA ARG A 99 9.02 1.74 2.01
C ARG A 99 9.71 2.41 0.82
N THR A 100 9.11 2.31 -0.36
CA THR A 100 9.65 2.93 -1.59
C THR A 100 9.64 4.46 -1.47
N LEU A 101 8.52 5.05 -1.04
CA LEU A 101 8.42 6.50 -0.84
C LEU A 101 9.40 6.99 0.23
N LYS A 102 9.50 6.32 1.37
CA LYS A 102 10.51 6.65 2.40
C LYS A 102 11.93 6.59 1.84
N SER A 103 12.26 5.56 1.05
CA SER A 103 13.57 5.46 0.41
C SER A 103 13.85 6.62 -0.55
N LYS A 104 12.86 7.06 -1.35
CA LYS A 104 12.97 8.23 -2.21
C LYS A 104 13.16 9.52 -1.39
N MET A 105 12.39 9.69 -0.30
CA MET A 105 12.54 10.83 0.62
C MET A 105 13.95 10.90 1.22
N TYR A 106 14.48 9.81 1.75
CA TYR A 106 15.83 9.80 2.34
C TYR A 106 16.92 10.12 1.31
N ARG A 107 16.83 9.60 0.09
CA ARG A 107 17.74 9.95 -1.00
C ARG A 107 17.66 11.43 -1.35
N TYR A 108 16.46 11.98 -1.42
CA TYR A 108 16.22 13.40 -1.65
C TYR A 108 16.82 14.25 -0.52
N PHE A 109 16.63 13.85 0.74
CA PHE A 109 17.19 14.54 1.90
C PHE A 109 18.72 14.62 1.84
N THR A 110 19.36 13.51 1.53
CA THR A 110 20.82 13.47 1.36
C THR A 110 21.27 14.34 0.20
N HIS A 111 20.59 14.26 -0.96
CA HIS A 111 20.98 14.99 -2.15
C HIS A 111 20.77 16.51 -2.02
N LYS A 112 19.67 16.94 -1.39
CA LYS A 112 19.31 18.36 -1.24
C LYS A 112 19.73 18.94 0.12
N ASN A 113 20.35 18.16 0.98
CA ASN A 113 20.69 18.56 2.37
C ASN A 113 19.49 19.17 3.11
N THR A 114 18.35 18.53 3.04
CA THR A 114 17.08 18.99 3.62
C THR A 114 16.37 17.84 4.33
N ARG A 115 15.37 18.15 5.16
CA ARG A 115 14.42 17.17 5.71
C ARG A 115 12.98 17.48 5.27
N ARG A 116 12.82 18.41 4.33
CA ARG A 116 11.52 18.82 3.82
C ARG A 116 11.19 17.96 2.59
N TYR A 117 10.11 17.18 2.68
CA TYR A 117 9.65 16.31 1.60
C TYR A 117 8.37 16.81 0.91
N VAL A 118 7.60 17.69 1.58
CA VAL A 118 6.25 18.07 1.12
C VAL A 118 6.31 18.65 -0.29
N ASP A 119 7.31 19.50 -0.55
CA ASP A 119 7.48 20.17 -1.85
C ASP A 119 7.92 19.21 -2.98
N ALA A 120 8.46 18.06 -2.64
CA ALA A 120 8.96 17.06 -3.60
C ALA A 120 8.10 15.78 -3.64
N LEU A 121 7.02 15.73 -2.85
CA LEU A 121 6.18 14.53 -2.74
C LEU A 121 5.52 14.18 -4.06
N ASP A 122 5.00 15.18 -4.78
CA ASP A 122 4.35 14.98 -6.07
C ASP A 122 5.32 14.45 -7.12
N ASP A 123 6.56 14.97 -7.15
CA ASP A 123 7.61 14.46 -8.02
C ASP A 123 7.98 13.02 -7.69
N MET A 124 8.02 12.67 -6.39
CA MET A 124 8.29 11.31 -5.94
C MET A 124 7.17 10.34 -6.35
N LEU A 125 5.91 10.77 -6.23
CA LEU A 125 4.74 10.01 -6.67
C LEU A 125 4.70 9.87 -8.18
N HIS A 126 4.94 10.96 -8.91
CA HIS A 126 5.05 10.95 -10.36
C HIS A 126 6.14 9.96 -10.81
N SER A 127 7.32 10.06 -10.22
CA SER A 127 8.41 9.11 -10.50
C SER A 127 8.05 7.66 -10.15
N TYR A 128 7.28 7.42 -9.09
CA TYR A 128 6.80 6.07 -8.74
C TYR A 128 5.79 5.55 -9.76
N ASN A 129 4.81 6.35 -10.11
CA ASN A 129 3.70 5.96 -10.97
C ASN A 129 4.10 5.81 -12.45
N ASN A 130 5.20 6.45 -12.87
CA ASN A 130 5.73 6.35 -14.23
C ASN A 130 6.91 5.37 -14.35
N MET A 131 7.29 4.70 -13.27
CA MET A 131 8.33 3.68 -13.31
C MET A 131 7.72 2.30 -13.56
N ARG A 132 8.33 1.51 -14.45
CA ARG A 132 7.91 0.14 -14.73
C ARG A 132 7.86 -0.69 -13.44
N HIS A 133 6.68 -1.23 -13.13
CA HIS A 133 6.45 -2.07 -11.96
C HIS A 133 6.52 -3.55 -12.35
N SER A 134 7.41 -4.31 -11.70
CA SER A 134 7.68 -5.72 -12.06
C SER A 134 6.46 -6.64 -12.04
N SER A 135 5.50 -6.39 -11.13
CA SER A 135 4.30 -7.24 -11.00
C SER A 135 3.30 -7.07 -12.16
N ILE A 136 3.32 -5.95 -12.85
CA ILE A 136 2.37 -5.65 -13.94
C ILE A 136 3.08 -5.51 -15.29
N GLY A 137 4.42 -5.42 -15.29
CA GLY A 137 5.23 -5.37 -16.51
C GLY A 137 5.25 -4.02 -17.23
N MET A 138 4.59 -3.00 -16.69
CA MET A 138 4.50 -1.64 -17.25
C MET A 138 4.47 -0.60 -16.13
N ALA A 139 4.43 0.70 -16.47
CA ALA A 139 4.22 1.74 -15.45
C ALA A 139 2.76 1.78 -15.00
N PRO A 140 2.50 2.08 -13.71
CA PRO A 140 1.14 2.22 -13.18
C PRO A 140 0.24 3.18 -13.97
N THR A 141 0.80 4.25 -14.52
CA THR A 141 0.07 5.25 -15.33
C THR A 141 -0.27 4.77 -16.74
N GLU A 142 0.39 3.72 -17.21
CA GLU A 142 0.12 3.14 -18.53
C GLU A 142 -1.03 2.14 -18.51
N VAL A 143 -1.50 1.76 -17.30
CA VAL A 143 -2.59 0.77 -17.16
C VAL A 143 -3.93 1.41 -17.52
N ASP A 144 -4.57 0.87 -18.52
CA ASP A 144 -5.87 1.27 -19.03
C ASP A 144 -6.75 0.05 -19.36
N VAL A 145 -7.93 0.31 -19.92
CA VAL A 145 -8.90 -0.74 -20.30
C VAL A 145 -8.37 -1.61 -21.45
N GLU A 146 -7.56 -1.05 -22.34
CA GLU A 146 -7.07 -1.76 -23.53
C GLU A 146 -6.02 -2.81 -23.16
N ASN A 147 -5.23 -2.54 -22.11
CA ASN A 147 -4.16 -3.45 -21.66
C ASN A 147 -4.51 -4.23 -20.37
N GLU A 148 -5.74 -4.13 -19.86
CA GLU A 148 -6.19 -4.81 -18.64
C GLU A 148 -5.90 -6.33 -18.67
N ASP A 149 -6.15 -7.01 -19.77
CA ASP A 149 -5.90 -8.45 -19.91
C ASP A 149 -4.42 -8.80 -19.82
N LEU A 150 -3.56 -7.94 -20.30
CA LEU A 150 -2.11 -8.13 -20.21
C LEU A 150 -1.64 -7.99 -18.77
N VAL A 151 -2.11 -6.97 -18.06
CA VAL A 151 -1.85 -6.77 -16.63
C VAL A 151 -2.37 -7.95 -15.81
N ARG A 152 -3.58 -8.42 -16.11
CA ARG A 152 -4.21 -9.57 -15.44
C ARG A 152 -3.37 -10.85 -15.60
N LYS A 153 -2.84 -11.11 -16.80
CA LYS A 153 -1.96 -12.27 -17.06
C LYS A 153 -0.65 -12.18 -16.26
N HIS A 154 -0.09 -10.99 -16.08
CA HIS A 154 1.11 -10.78 -15.26
C HIS A 154 0.83 -10.98 -13.77
N LEU A 155 -0.28 -10.43 -13.27
CA LEU A 155 -0.65 -10.56 -11.86
C LEU A 155 -1.10 -11.96 -11.47
N TYR A 156 -1.77 -12.65 -12.38
CA TYR A 156 -2.38 -13.96 -12.16
C TYR A 156 -1.99 -14.91 -13.29
N PRO A 157 -0.71 -15.33 -13.35
CA PRO A 157 -0.29 -16.28 -14.37
C PRO A 157 -1.10 -17.57 -14.24
N PRO A 158 -1.44 -18.22 -15.37
CA PRO A 158 -2.18 -19.47 -15.35
C PRO A 158 -1.41 -20.50 -14.52
N LYS A 159 -2.11 -21.17 -13.61
CA LYS A 159 -1.51 -22.27 -12.85
C LYS A 159 -1.08 -23.38 -13.82
N PRO A 160 0.09 -24.01 -13.61
CA PRO A 160 0.48 -25.15 -14.42
C PRO A 160 -0.61 -26.24 -14.36
N LYS A 161 -0.95 -26.80 -15.51
CA LYS A 161 -2.06 -27.77 -15.66
C LYS A 161 -1.82 -29.12 -14.93
N SER A 162 -0.59 -29.42 -14.55
CA SER A 162 -0.23 -30.59 -13.77
C SER A 162 0.47 -30.18 -12.49
N TYR A 163 -0.10 -30.53 -11.36
CA TYR A 163 0.56 -30.46 -10.07
C TYR A 163 1.19 -31.81 -9.82
N GLU A 164 2.46 -31.96 -10.09
CA GLU A 164 3.21 -33.11 -9.56
C GLU A 164 3.34 -32.90 -8.05
N TRP A 165 2.70 -33.76 -7.30
CA TRP A 165 2.80 -33.71 -5.85
C TRP A 165 4.25 -33.99 -5.45
N LYS A 166 4.86 -33.05 -4.78
CA LYS A 166 6.24 -33.15 -4.31
C LYS A 166 6.41 -34.23 -3.23
N TYR A 167 5.32 -34.63 -2.59
CA TYR A 167 5.28 -35.57 -1.47
C TYR A 167 4.23 -36.64 -1.73
N ALA A 168 4.55 -37.89 -1.36
CA ALA A 168 3.63 -39.02 -1.39
C ALA A 168 2.87 -39.15 -0.05
N MET A 169 1.78 -39.94 -0.06
CA MET A 169 1.04 -40.22 1.15
C MET A 169 1.93 -41.07 2.10
N GLY A 170 2.14 -40.57 3.32
CA GLY A 170 3.04 -41.19 4.31
C GLY A 170 4.38 -40.46 4.50
N ASP A 171 4.70 -39.49 3.63
CA ASP A 171 5.91 -38.68 3.78
C ASP A 171 5.85 -37.80 5.03
N LYS A 172 6.93 -37.80 5.79
CA LYS A 172 7.09 -36.88 6.93
C LYS A 172 7.49 -35.51 6.41
N VAL A 173 6.61 -34.53 6.58
CA VAL A 173 6.84 -33.14 6.15
C VAL A 173 6.94 -32.21 7.36
N ARG A 174 7.79 -31.18 7.26
CA ARG A 174 7.83 -30.09 8.20
C ARG A 174 6.89 -28.99 7.73
N ILE A 175 5.90 -28.64 8.53
CA ILE A 175 5.03 -27.50 8.27
C ILE A 175 5.70 -26.26 8.86
N THR A 176 5.94 -25.25 8.02
CA THR A 176 6.46 -23.96 8.50
C THR A 176 5.36 -23.27 9.29
N MET A 177 5.54 -23.15 10.61
CA MET A 177 4.69 -22.25 11.39
C MET A 177 4.91 -20.80 10.88
N GLN A 178 3.85 -20.00 10.90
CA GLN A 178 3.94 -18.58 10.53
C GLN A 178 5.12 -17.92 11.23
N LYS A 179 6.06 -17.40 10.46
CA LYS A 179 7.18 -16.61 10.98
C LYS A 179 6.63 -15.32 11.57
N ARG A 180 6.45 -15.29 12.88
CA ARG A 180 6.25 -14.01 13.56
C ARG A 180 7.58 -13.25 13.50
N PRO A 181 7.59 -11.93 13.17
CA PRO A 181 8.80 -11.11 13.31
C PRO A 181 9.35 -11.32 14.73
N PHE A 182 10.63 -11.61 14.85
CA PHE A 182 11.36 -11.92 16.10
C PHE A 182 11.26 -13.36 16.66
N ARG A 183 10.57 -14.31 16.02
CA ARG A 183 10.76 -15.72 16.35
C ARG A 183 11.81 -16.37 15.43
N LYS A 184 12.87 -16.91 16.01
CA LYS A 184 13.80 -17.81 15.30
C LYS A 184 12.98 -19.00 14.77
N GLY A 185 13.16 -19.35 13.50
CA GLY A 185 12.34 -20.31 12.76
C GLY A 185 12.44 -21.78 13.17
N TYR A 186 12.92 -22.08 14.39
CA TYR A 186 12.95 -23.40 14.96
C TYR A 186 12.39 -23.31 16.38
N LEU A 187 11.25 -23.95 16.63
CA LEU A 187 10.96 -24.47 17.95
C LEU A 187 11.63 -25.85 17.97
N GLY A 188 12.67 -26.00 18.76
CA GLY A 188 13.17 -27.32 19.13
C GLY A 188 12.07 -28.07 19.87
N ASP A 189 12.05 -29.36 19.69
CA ASP A 189 11.18 -30.32 20.39
C ASP A 189 11.19 -30.10 21.87
#